data_a3ef3cacaa079055af44e93b4df752e8
#
_entry.id   a3ef3cacaa079055af44e93b4df752e8
#
_cell.length_a   1.000
_cell.length_b   1.000
_cell.length_c   1.000
_cell.angle_alpha   90.00
_cell.angle_beta   90.00
_cell.angle_gamma   90.00
#
_symmetry.space_group_name_H-M   'P 1'
#
loop_
_entity.id
_entity.type
_entity.pdbx_description
1 polymer ?
#
loop_
_entity_poly.entity_id
_entity_poly.type
_entity_poly.pdbx_seq_one_letter_code
_entity_poly.pdbx_strand_id
1 'polypeptide(L)'
;LCGLLFVWFFSQKITKPILELAELSQRMANLDFNAKYTSGGENEIGILGGNFNLMSKRLEETITELKRANNQLQKDIEQKEKIEDMRNEFLGNVSHELKTPIALIQGYAEGLRDGITEDPESMEFYCDVIIDEANKMNQMVKNLLTLNQLEFGDEDLEITRFNLVSLIRGVLASCEILLQQSEAEVDCVTEEEVYVWADEFKTEQVFRNYLTNAIHHVDNEKRIEIRIIPQGDTVRVTVFNSGKPIPEEDIAKLWDKFYKVDKAHTREYGGNGIGLSIVKAIMESFHQQYGVKNYDNGVEFWFELDSKTSKCDSKVQGEET
;
A
#
# COMPACT_ATOMS: atom_id res chain seq x y z
N LEU A 1 -39.52 -8.03 76.69
CA LEU A 1 -39.93 -7.33 75.43
C LEU A 1 -38.87 -6.28 74.98
N CYS A 2 -38.41 -5.38 75.87
CA CYS A 2 -37.42 -4.33 75.54
C CYS A 2 -36.08 -4.90 75.01
N GLY A 3 -35.57 -6.01 75.57
CA GLY A 3 -34.33 -6.62 75.08
C GLY A 3 -34.42 -7.20 73.66
N LEU A 4 -35.55 -7.78 73.27
CA LEU A 4 -35.79 -8.28 71.93
C LEU A 4 -35.88 -7.15 70.88
N LEU A 5 -36.51 -6.03 71.25
CA LEU A 5 -36.59 -4.82 70.40
C LEU A 5 -35.20 -4.21 70.21
N PHE A 6 -34.37 -4.16 71.26
CA PHE A 6 -33.01 -3.67 71.18
C PHE A 6 -32.12 -4.54 70.26
N VAL A 7 -32.17 -5.86 70.41
CA VAL A 7 -31.42 -6.80 69.55
C VAL A 7 -31.90 -6.66 68.09
N TRP A 8 -33.18 -6.58 67.85
CA TRP A 8 -33.73 -6.39 66.49
C TRP A 8 -33.28 -5.08 65.86
N PHE A 9 -33.34 -4.00 66.63
CA PHE A 9 -32.90 -2.65 66.16
C PHE A 9 -31.39 -2.65 65.86
N PHE A 10 -30.58 -3.20 66.73
CA PHE A 10 -29.13 -3.32 66.56
C PHE A 10 -28.78 -4.19 65.33
N SER A 11 -29.46 -5.28 65.19
CA SER A 11 -29.28 -6.16 64.01
C SER A 11 -29.62 -5.44 62.71
N GLN A 12 -30.69 -4.68 62.62
CA GLN A 12 -31.07 -3.98 61.40
C GLN A 12 -30.18 -2.75 61.10
N LYS A 13 -29.73 -2.05 62.11
CA LYS A 13 -28.98 -0.79 61.97
C LYS A 13 -27.46 -1.00 61.82
N ILE A 14 -26.92 -2.07 62.30
CA ILE A 14 -25.46 -2.33 62.34
C ILE A 14 -25.07 -3.63 61.65
N THR A 15 -25.67 -4.74 62.08
CA THR A 15 -25.18 -6.08 61.61
C THR A 15 -25.50 -6.29 60.13
N LYS A 16 -26.72 -6.00 59.70
CA LYS A 16 -27.15 -6.21 58.33
C LYS A 16 -26.36 -5.37 57.32
N PRO A 17 -26.15 -4.04 57.51
CA PRO A 17 -25.32 -3.25 56.63
C PRO A 17 -23.85 -3.70 56.50
N ILE A 18 -23.27 -4.17 57.61
CA ILE A 18 -21.90 -4.69 57.61
C ILE A 18 -21.80 -6.01 56.80
N LEU A 19 -22.78 -6.88 56.92
CA LEU A 19 -22.84 -8.13 56.12
C LEU A 19 -23.00 -7.82 54.62
N GLU A 20 -23.82 -6.82 54.27
CA GLU A 20 -23.96 -6.36 52.88
C GLU A 20 -22.63 -5.83 52.31
N LEU A 21 -21.89 -5.04 53.09
CA LEU A 21 -20.56 -4.56 52.69
C LEU A 21 -19.54 -5.71 52.52
N ALA A 22 -19.60 -6.73 53.41
CA ALA A 22 -18.75 -7.92 53.29
C ALA A 22 -19.05 -8.72 52.00
N GLU A 23 -20.32 -8.89 51.67
CA GLU A 23 -20.77 -9.56 50.44
C GLU A 23 -20.35 -8.78 49.21
N LEU A 24 -20.54 -7.45 49.19
CA LEU A 24 -20.10 -6.57 48.12
C LEU A 24 -18.58 -6.63 47.91
N SER A 25 -17.81 -6.65 49.00
CA SER A 25 -16.35 -6.81 48.94
C SER A 25 -15.95 -8.13 48.27
N GLN A 26 -16.64 -9.23 48.58
CA GLN A 26 -16.42 -10.53 47.97
C GLN A 26 -16.73 -10.50 46.43
N ARG A 27 -17.84 -9.86 46.06
CA ARG A 27 -18.22 -9.69 44.63
C ARG A 27 -17.20 -8.83 43.87
N MET A 28 -16.74 -7.71 44.45
CA MET A 28 -15.68 -6.91 43.87
C MET A 28 -14.38 -7.68 43.66
N ALA A 29 -13.99 -8.52 44.63
CA ALA A 29 -12.82 -9.39 44.49
C ALA A 29 -12.92 -10.33 43.29
N ASN A 30 -14.14 -10.69 42.88
CA ASN A 30 -14.44 -11.49 41.70
C ASN A 30 -14.74 -10.63 40.44
N LEU A 31 -14.41 -9.33 40.48
CA LEU A 31 -14.62 -8.36 39.38
C LEU A 31 -16.10 -8.16 39.01
N ASP A 32 -17.04 -8.41 39.93
CA ASP A 32 -18.45 -8.07 39.77
C ASP A 32 -18.75 -6.69 40.38
N PHE A 33 -18.74 -5.67 39.54
CA PHE A 33 -18.97 -4.26 39.91
C PHE A 33 -20.44 -3.83 39.82
N ASN A 34 -21.36 -4.72 39.44
CA ASN A 34 -22.77 -4.36 39.26
C ASN A 34 -23.49 -4.16 40.60
N ALA A 35 -22.99 -4.77 41.66
CA ALA A 35 -23.58 -4.65 42.98
C ALA A 35 -23.19 -3.31 43.63
N LYS A 36 -24.17 -2.64 44.18
CA LYS A 36 -23.99 -1.36 44.92
C LYS A 36 -24.53 -1.46 46.31
N TYR A 37 -23.86 -0.82 47.24
CA TYR A 37 -24.37 -0.64 48.60
C TYR A 37 -25.56 0.28 48.59
N THR A 38 -26.72 -0.15 49.11
CA THR A 38 -27.98 0.57 49.10
C THR A 38 -28.56 0.80 50.49
N SER A 39 -28.08 0.08 51.53
CA SER A 39 -28.58 0.20 52.92
C SER A 39 -28.08 1.45 53.64
N GLY A 40 -27.85 2.55 52.90
CA GLY A 40 -27.25 3.76 53.40
C GLY A 40 -28.12 4.56 54.37
N GLY A 41 -27.53 5.01 55.49
CA GLY A 41 -27.99 6.07 56.38
C GLY A 41 -26.96 7.19 56.38
N GLU A 42 -27.24 8.29 57.09
CA GLU A 42 -26.33 9.41 57.28
C GLU A 42 -25.24 9.13 58.36
N ASN A 43 -25.11 7.85 58.76
CA ASN A 43 -24.11 7.41 59.74
C ASN A 43 -22.80 6.97 59.08
N GLU A 44 -21.81 6.64 59.89
CA GLU A 44 -20.44 6.21 59.46
C GLU A 44 -20.50 5.01 58.52
N ILE A 45 -21.45 4.09 58.67
CA ILE A 45 -21.63 2.92 57.82
C ILE A 45 -22.14 3.35 56.42
N GLY A 46 -23.07 4.31 56.38
CA GLY A 46 -23.54 4.86 55.11
C GLY A 46 -22.45 5.59 54.33
N ILE A 47 -21.60 6.38 55.03
CA ILE A 47 -20.45 7.03 54.45
C ILE A 47 -19.46 5.97 53.90
N LEU A 48 -19.18 4.91 54.64
CA LEU A 48 -18.33 3.80 54.20
C LEU A 48 -18.88 3.10 52.96
N GLY A 49 -20.18 2.85 52.91
CA GLY A 49 -20.87 2.28 51.75
C GLY A 49 -20.79 3.17 50.50
N GLY A 50 -20.95 4.49 50.68
CA GLY A 50 -20.78 5.47 49.59
C GLY A 50 -19.36 5.48 49.02
N ASN A 51 -18.37 5.47 49.91
CA ASN A 51 -16.94 5.39 49.49
C ASN A 51 -16.64 4.05 48.77
N PHE A 52 -17.25 2.95 49.22
CA PHE A 52 -17.13 1.66 48.59
C PHE A 52 -17.70 1.65 47.14
N ASN A 53 -18.88 2.23 46.94
CA ASN A 53 -19.47 2.40 45.62
C ASN A 53 -18.58 3.25 44.69
N LEU A 54 -18.01 4.34 45.24
CA LEU A 54 -17.08 5.18 44.47
C LEU A 54 -15.82 4.43 44.07
N MET A 55 -15.23 3.64 45.01
CA MET A 55 -14.06 2.80 44.72
C MET A 55 -14.38 1.72 43.68
N SER A 56 -15.55 1.06 43.79
CA SER A 56 -16.04 0.07 42.83
C SER A 56 -16.11 0.68 41.41
N LYS A 57 -16.72 1.86 41.28
CA LYS A 57 -16.84 2.56 40.01
C LYS A 57 -15.48 2.92 39.42
N ARG A 58 -14.56 3.48 40.19
CA ARG A 58 -13.21 3.82 39.73
C ARG A 58 -12.44 2.60 39.28
N LEU A 59 -12.57 1.48 40.00
CA LEU A 59 -11.88 0.23 39.65
C LEU A 59 -12.44 -0.33 38.34
N GLU A 60 -13.76 -0.32 38.14
CA GLU A 60 -14.40 -0.70 36.87
C GLU A 60 -13.93 0.15 35.69
N GLU A 61 -13.88 1.47 35.86
CA GLU A 61 -13.39 2.42 34.86
C GLU A 61 -11.92 2.13 34.51
N THR A 62 -11.06 1.96 35.50
CA THR A 62 -9.62 1.66 35.31
C THR A 62 -9.41 0.31 34.60
N ILE A 63 -10.13 -0.74 34.99
CA ILE A 63 -10.04 -2.05 34.32
C ILE A 63 -10.52 -1.95 32.86
N THR A 64 -11.56 -1.17 32.61
CA THR A 64 -12.08 -0.95 31.25
C THR A 64 -11.06 -0.24 30.39
N GLU A 65 -10.41 0.80 30.91
CA GLU A 65 -9.33 1.53 30.21
C GLU A 65 -8.12 0.63 29.95
N LEU A 66 -7.69 -0.16 30.96
CA LEU A 66 -6.60 -1.11 30.81
C LEU A 66 -6.89 -2.16 29.72
N LYS A 67 -8.12 -2.69 29.67
CA LYS A 67 -8.53 -3.64 28.63
C LYS A 67 -8.51 -2.99 27.23
N ARG A 68 -8.97 -1.74 27.11
CA ARG A 68 -8.92 -1.00 25.84
C ARG A 68 -7.48 -0.74 25.38
N ALA A 69 -6.62 -0.28 26.30
CA ALA A 69 -5.21 -0.04 26.01
C ALA A 69 -4.48 -1.33 25.61
N ASN A 70 -4.75 -2.45 26.31
CA ASN A 70 -4.17 -3.74 25.98
C ASN A 70 -4.60 -4.24 24.59
N ASN A 71 -5.90 -4.13 24.26
CA ASN A 71 -6.40 -4.48 22.93
C ASN A 71 -5.80 -3.61 21.82
N GLN A 72 -5.55 -2.32 22.10
CA GLN A 72 -4.88 -1.44 21.13
C GLN A 72 -3.42 -1.85 20.92
N LEU A 73 -2.68 -2.09 22.02
CA LEU A 73 -1.30 -2.57 21.95
C LEU A 73 -1.17 -3.88 21.18
N GLN A 74 -2.11 -4.80 21.37
CA GLN A 74 -2.11 -6.08 20.64
C GLN A 74 -2.25 -5.86 19.14
N LYS A 75 -3.16 -4.97 18.71
CA LYS A 75 -3.32 -4.61 17.30
C LYS A 75 -2.08 -3.94 16.72
N ASP A 76 -1.46 -3.05 17.50
CA ASP A 76 -0.24 -2.36 17.10
C ASP A 76 0.93 -3.33 16.92
N ILE A 77 1.03 -4.35 17.79
CA ILE A 77 2.04 -5.43 17.67
C ILE A 77 1.79 -6.24 16.40
N GLU A 78 0.56 -6.72 16.18
CA GLU A 78 0.20 -7.49 14.98
C GLU A 78 0.48 -6.71 13.68
N GLN A 79 0.22 -5.40 13.70
CA GLN A 79 0.53 -4.53 12.57
C GLN A 79 2.04 -4.38 12.35
N LYS A 80 2.83 -4.22 13.42
CA LYS A 80 4.29 -4.15 13.34
C LYS A 80 4.91 -5.44 12.83
N GLU A 81 4.47 -6.59 13.33
CA GLU A 81 4.92 -7.92 12.86
C GLU A 81 4.65 -8.07 11.36
N LYS A 82 3.46 -7.71 10.90
CA LYS A 82 3.12 -7.75 9.47
C LYS A 82 4.03 -6.86 8.61
N ILE A 83 4.35 -5.66 9.09
CA ILE A 83 5.27 -4.74 8.38
C ILE A 83 6.67 -5.33 8.34
N GLU A 84 7.15 -5.93 9.44
CA GLU A 84 8.46 -6.56 9.51
C GLU A 84 8.58 -7.79 8.59
N ASP A 85 7.56 -8.62 8.53
CA ASP A 85 7.49 -9.76 7.62
C ASP A 85 7.54 -9.30 6.16
N MET A 86 6.75 -8.29 5.78
CA MET A 86 6.77 -7.72 4.43
C MET A 86 8.15 -7.13 4.09
N ARG A 87 8.83 -6.49 5.05
CA ARG A 87 10.18 -5.95 4.87
C ARG A 87 11.21 -7.06 4.65
N ASN A 88 11.12 -8.14 5.41
CA ASN A 88 12.03 -9.29 5.29
C ASN A 88 11.82 -10.01 3.96
N GLU A 89 10.58 -10.21 3.53
CA GLU A 89 10.26 -10.76 2.22
C GLU A 89 10.80 -9.88 1.08
N PHE A 90 10.61 -8.56 1.19
CA PHE A 90 11.15 -7.59 0.24
C PHE A 90 12.69 -7.71 0.11
N LEU A 91 13.41 -7.70 1.23
CA LEU A 91 14.88 -7.84 1.24
C LEU A 91 15.34 -9.19 0.67
N GLY A 92 14.61 -10.26 0.94
CA GLY A 92 14.85 -11.58 0.36
C GLY A 92 14.72 -11.57 -1.16
N ASN A 93 13.64 -10.98 -1.68
CA ASN A 93 13.37 -10.86 -3.11
C ASN A 93 14.42 -9.97 -3.81
N VAL A 94 14.79 -8.83 -3.23
CA VAL A 94 15.88 -7.97 -3.74
C VAL A 94 17.18 -8.75 -3.85
N SER A 95 17.56 -9.48 -2.80
CA SER A 95 18.78 -10.27 -2.78
C SER A 95 18.79 -11.36 -3.86
N HIS A 96 17.65 -12.00 -4.07
CA HIS A 96 17.51 -13.04 -5.09
C HIS A 96 17.57 -12.47 -6.50
N GLU A 97 16.87 -11.37 -6.78
CA GLU A 97 16.85 -10.72 -8.11
C GLU A 97 18.21 -10.06 -8.47
N LEU A 98 19.00 -9.64 -7.47
CA LEU A 98 20.37 -9.15 -7.70
C LEU A 98 21.38 -10.27 -7.89
N LYS A 99 21.22 -11.43 -7.24
CA LYS A 99 22.18 -12.53 -7.31
C LYS A 99 22.30 -13.12 -8.72
N THR A 100 21.20 -13.19 -9.46
CA THR A 100 21.17 -13.77 -10.81
C THR A 100 22.01 -12.98 -11.82
N PRO A 101 21.81 -11.65 -12.01
CA PRO A 101 22.63 -10.87 -12.93
C PRO A 101 24.11 -10.81 -12.49
N ILE A 102 24.39 -10.73 -11.18
CA ILE A 102 25.78 -10.78 -10.68
C ILE A 102 26.46 -12.07 -11.08
N ALA A 103 25.81 -13.23 -10.95
CA ALA A 103 26.36 -14.51 -11.33
C ALA A 103 26.62 -14.62 -12.85
N LEU A 104 25.72 -14.03 -13.68
CA LEU A 104 25.90 -13.96 -15.12
C LEU A 104 27.10 -13.07 -15.48
N ILE A 105 27.19 -11.87 -14.95
CA ILE A 105 28.33 -10.96 -15.16
C ILE A 105 29.62 -11.63 -14.76
N GLN A 106 29.66 -12.31 -13.60
CA GLN A 106 30.84 -13.01 -13.14
C GLN A 106 31.21 -14.15 -14.07
N GLY A 107 30.25 -15.00 -14.48
CA GLY A 107 30.53 -16.14 -15.37
C GLY A 107 31.05 -15.73 -16.74
N TYR A 108 30.44 -14.69 -17.37
CA TYR A 108 30.91 -14.18 -18.66
C TYR A 108 32.27 -13.48 -18.54
N ALA A 109 32.51 -12.72 -17.46
CA ALA A 109 33.81 -12.10 -17.21
C ALA A 109 34.93 -13.15 -16.96
N GLU A 110 34.64 -14.25 -16.24
CA GLU A 110 35.56 -15.39 -16.06
C GLU A 110 35.84 -16.07 -17.38
N GLY A 111 34.82 -16.27 -18.23
CA GLY A 111 34.97 -16.83 -19.56
C GLY A 111 35.90 -16.00 -20.46
N LEU A 112 35.76 -14.66 -20.44
CA LEU A 112 36.69 -13.76 -21.14
C LEU A 112 38.11 -13.83 -20.58
N ARG A 113 38.29 -13.85 -19.28
CA ARG A 113 39.60 -13.91 -18.62
C ARG A 113 40.32 -15.20 -18.90
N ASP A 114 39.63 -16.34 -18.92
CA ASP A 114 40.20 -17.66 -19.08
C ASP A 114 40.42 -18.02 -20.57
N GLY A 115 40.07 -17.11 -21.49
CA GLY A 115 40.29 -17.27 -22.92
C GLY A 115 39.47 -18.40 -23.55
N ILE A 116 38.26 -18.65 -22.99
CA ILE A 116 37.36 -19.70 -23.50
C ILE A 116 36.93 -19.40 -24.94
N THR A 117 36.94 -18.12 -25.34
CA THR A 117 36.61 -17.65 -26.68
C THR A 117 37.76 -16.80 -27.23
N GLU A 118 38.40 -17.25 -28.32
CA GLU A 118 39.39 -16.49 -29.09
C GLU A 118 38.74 -15.76 -30.28
N ASP A 119 37.46 -16.06 -30.56
CA ASP A 119 36.68 -15.48 -31.63
C ASP A 119 36.14 -14.08 -31.26
N PRO A 120 36.43 -13.02 -32.08
CA PRO A 120 36.02 -11.68 -31.79
C PRO A 120 34.48 -11.51 -31.61
N GLU A 121 33.69 -12.27 -32.38
CA GLU A 121 32.21 -12.20 -32.33
C GLU A 121 31.68 -12.72 -30.99
N SER A 122 32.26 -13.82 -30.50
CA SER A 122 31.93 -14.38 -29.20
C SER A 122 32.40 -13.49 -28.04
N MET A 123 33.53 -12.79 -28.18
CA MET A 123 34.01 -11.82 -27.19
C MET A 123 33.04 -10.61 -27.09
N GLU A 124 32.60 -10.11 -28.24
CA GLU A 124 31.62 -9.02 -28.32
C GLU A 124 30.31 -9.43 -27.64
N PHE A 125 29.77 -10.60 -27.95
CA PHE A 125 28.59 -11.17 -27.29
C PHE A 125 28.74 -11.24 -25.75
N TYR A 126 29.90 -11.69 -25.24
CA TYR A 126 30.14 -11.77 -23.79
C TYR A 126 30.17 -10.39 -23.15
N CYS A 127 30.79 -9.42 -23.81
CA CYS A 127 30.78 -8.01 -23.35
C CYS A 127 29.37 -7.44 -23.35
N ASP A 128 28.59 -7.69 -24.39
CA ASP A 128 27.21 -7.21 -24.49
C ASP A 128 26.30 -7.77 -23.36
N VAL A 129 26.43 -9.07 -23.07
CA VAL A 129 25.68 -9.67 -21.94
C VAL A 129 26.07 -9.03 -20.61
N ILE A 130 27.38 -8.77 -20.38
CA ILE A 130 27.83 -8.09 -19.15
C ILE A 130 27.24 -6.69 -19.04
N ILE A 131 27.25 -5.93 -20.14
CA ILE A 131 26.70 -4.55 -20.21
C ILE A 131 25.20 -4.58 -19.96
N ASP A 132 24.47 -5.48 -20.60
CA ASP A 132 23.02 -5.60 -20.46
C ASP A 132 22.62 -5.97 -19.03
N GLU A 133 23.27 -6.93 -18.40
CA GLU A 133 22.99 -7.30 -17.02
C GLU A 133 23.35 -6.18 -16.02
N ALA A 134 24.43 -5.42 -16.26
CA ALA A 134 24.76 -4.24 -15.47
C ALA A 134 23.71 -3.12 -15.62
N ASN A 135 23.18 -2.90 -16.84
CA ASN A 135 22.11 -1.95 -17.08
C ASN A 135 20.81 -2.36 -16.40
N LYS A 136 20.43 -3.63 -16.44
CA LYS A 136 19.25 -4.19 -15.71
C LYS A 136 19.40 -3.97 -14.21
N MET A 137 20.57 -4.22 -13.63
CA MET A 137 20.84 -3.96 -12.21
C MET A 137 20.71 -2.48 -11.86
N ASN A 138 21.26 -1.58 -12.68
CA ASN A 138 21.16 -0.15 -12.46
C ASN A 138 19.70 0.33 -12.48
N GLN A 139 18.90 -0.17 -13.45
CA GLN A 139 17.47 0.13 -13.49
C GLN A 139 16.72 -0.41 -12.28
N MET A 140 17.06 -1.62 -11.83
CA MET A 140 16.47 -2.19 -10.61
C MET A 140 16.77 -1.33 -9.38
N VAL A 141 18.02 -0.90 -9.19
CA VAL A 141 18.40 -0.02 -8.07
C VAL A 141 17.64 1.30 -8.12
N LYS A 142 17.50 1.93 -9.30
CA LYS A 142 16.69 3.15 -9.48
C LYS A 142 15.24 2.93 -9.08
N ASN A 143 14.64 1.83 -9.55
CA ASN A 143 13.24 1.49 -9.21
C ASN A 143 13.04 1.26 -7.71
N LEU A 144 14.01 0.60 -7.05
CA LEU A 144 13.99 0.38 -5.59
C LEU A 144 14.10 1.69 -4.80
N LEU A 145 14.97 2.60 -5.23
CA LEU A 145 15.10 3.92 -4.60
C LEU A 145 13.82 4.74 -4.77
N THR A 146 13.24 4.77 -5.97
CA THR A 146 11.96 5.44 -6.22
C THR A 146 10.85 4.86 -5.36
N LEU A 147 10.74 3.52 -5.29
CA LEU A 147 9.72 2.88 -4.47
C LEU A 147 9.89 3.21 -2.98
N ASN A 148 11.13 3.23 -2.48
CA ASN A 148 11.41 3.60 -1.11
C ASN A 148 11.07 5.07 -0.82
N GLN A 149 11.35 5.99 -1.74
CA GLN A 149 10.96 7.40 -1.62
C GLN A 149 9.44 7.58 -1.60
N LEU A 150 8.70 6.85 -2.46
CA LEU A 150 7.24 6.91 -2.51
C LEU A 150 6.56 6.31 -1.26
N GLU A 151 7.14 5.28 -0.64
CA GLU A 151 6.53 4.61 0.52
C GLU A 151 6.90 5.23 1.86
N PHE A 152 8.09 5.80 1.99
CA PHE A 152 8.67 6.28 3.26
C PHE A 152 9.19 7.71 3.21
N GLY A 153 9.18 8.34 2.03
CA GLY A 153 9.61 9.73 1.87
C GLY A 153 8.48 10.70 2.17
N ASP A 154 8.79 11.79 2.86
CA ASP A 154 7.93 12.97 2.97
C ASP A 154 8.10 13.85 1.70
N GLU A 155 8.13 13.26 0.50
CA GLU A 155 8.20 14.06 -0.71
C GLU A 155 6.85 14.76 -0.96
N ASP A 156 6.87 16.09 -0.93
CA ASP A 156 5.75 16.91 -1.37
C ASP A 156 5.51 16.66 -2.87
N LEU A 157 4.27 16.30 -3.21
CA LEU A 157 3.86 16.16 -4.62
C LEU A 157 3.89 17.54 -5.30
N GLU A 158 4.61 17.65 -6.39
CA GLU A 158 4.61 18.86 -7.20
C GLU A 158 3.41 18.87 -8.18
N ILE A 159 2.22 19.13 -7.65
CA ILE A 159 0.99 19.13 -8.45
C ILE A 159 1.00 20.36 -9.35
N THR A 160 1.15 20.14 -10.65
CA THR A 160 1.12 21.17 -11.70
C THR A 160 0.07 20.85 -12.76
N ARG A 161 -0.32 21.88 -13.54
CA ARG A 161 -1.20 21.68 -14.69
C ARG A 161 -0.37 21.50 -15.94
N PHE A 162 -0.47 20.36 -16.60
CA PHE A 162 0.28 20.06 -17.82
C PHE A 162 -0.59 19.40 -18.89
N ASN A 163 -0.07 19.36 -20.12
CA ASN A 163 -0.74 18.73 -21.26
C ASN A 163 -0.39 17.24 -21.30
N LEU A 164 -1.36 16.39 -20.93
CA LEU A 164 -1.23 14.94 -20.88
C LEU A 164 -0.90 14.31 -22.25
N VAL A 165 -1.45 14.86 -23.33
CA VAL A 165 -1.18 14.36 -24.70
C VAL A 165 0.27 14.58 -25.07
N SER A 166 0.84 15.74 -24.72
CA SER A 166 2.24 16.06 -24.97
C SER A 166 3.18 15.14 -24.20
N LEU A 167 2.86 14.84 -22.93
CA LEU A 167 3.59 13.87 -22.09
C LEU A 167 3.58 12.48 -22.72
N ILE A 168 2.40 11.97 -23.09
CA ILE A 168 2.24 10.63 -23.70
C ILE A 168 3.03 10.54 -25.01
N ARG A 169 2.98 11.56 -25.88
CA ARG A 169 3.75 11.61 -27.13
C ARG A 169 5.26 11.61 -26.87
N GLY A 170 5.72 12.35 -25.84
CA GLY A 170 7.12 12.35 -25.43
C GLY A 170 7.62 10.98 -24.98
N VAL A 171 6.81 10.26 -24.20
CA VAL A 171 7.14 8.89 -23.76
C VAL A 171 7.14 7.92 -24.94
N LEU A 172 6.16 7.99 -25.83
CA LEU A 172 6.11 7.16 -27.05
C LEU A 172 7.35 7.36 -27.91
N ALA A 173 7.75 8.60 -28.16
CA ALA A 173 8.97 8.91 -28.92
C ALA A 173 10.23 8.35 -28.23
N SER A 174 10.30 8.37 -26.89
CA SER A 174 11.43 7.80 -26.16
C SER A 174 11.47 6.25 -26.19
N CYS A 175 10.35 5.61 -26.46
CA CYS A 175 10.22 4.14 -26.56
C CYS A 175 10.19 3.63 -28.01
N GLU A 176 10.42 4.50 -29.02
CA GLU A 176 10.29 4.15 -30.45
C GLU A 176 11.15 2.93 -30.84
N ILE A 177 12.39 2.85 -30.37
CA ILE A 177 13.28 1.73 -30.67
C ILE A 177 12.71 0.41 -30.12
N LEU A 178 12.20 0.42 -28.89
CA LEU A 178 11.59 -0.77 -28.25
C LEU A 178 10.31 -1.20 -28.98
N LEU A 179 9.51 -0.26 -29.42
CA LEU A 179 8.30 -0.51 -30.23
C LEU A 179 8.65 -1.14 -31.57
N GLN A 180 9.67 -0.63 -32.25
CA GLN A 180 10.16 -1.23 -33.51
C GLN A 180 10.71 -2.64 -33.30
N GLN A 181 11.44 -2.90 -32.24
CA GLN A 181 11.97 -4.23 -31.92
C GLN A 181 10.87 -5.25 -31.60
N SER A 182 9.78 -4.82 -30.95
CA SER A 182 8.64 -5.69 -30.66
C SER A 182 7.72 -5.90 -31.87
N GLU A 183 7.94 -5.16 -32.97
CA GLU A 183 7.07 -5.13 -34.15
C GLU A 183 5.60 -4.78 -33.80
N ALA A 184 5.39 -4.02 -32.73
CA ALA A 184 4.06 -3.66 -32.25
C ALA A 184 3.52 -2.46 -33.03
N GLU A 185 2.27 -2.58 -33.48
CA GLU A 185 1.51 -1.47 -34.05
C GLU A 185 0.84 -0.68 -32.91
N VAL A 186 1.18 0.62 -32.82
CA VAL A 186 0.64 1.50 -31.79
C VAL A 186 -0.45 2.39 -32.36
N ASP A 187 -1.65 2.26 -31.83
CA ASP A 187 -2.78 3.15 -32.13
C ASP A 187 -3.00 4.10 -30.93
N CYS A 188 -2.73 5.38 -31.15
CA CYS A 188 -2.92 6.43 -30.15
C CYS A 188 -4.06 7.36 -30.59
N VAL A 189 -5.24 7.14 -30.03
CA VAL A 189 -6.46 7.86 -30.40
C VAL A 189 -6.58 9.13 -29.56
N THR A 190 -5.85 10.20 -29.91
CA THR A 190 -6.13 11.54 -29.36
C THR A 190 -5.48 12.63 -30.21
N GLU A 191 -6.31 13.48 -30.79
CA GLU A 191 -5.89 14.68 -31.53
C GLU A 191 -6.01 15.96 -30.67
N GLU A 192 -6.80 15.94 -29.59
CA GLU A 192 -7.13 17.11 -28.78
C GLU A 192 -6.14 17.25 -27.59
N GLU A 193 -5.85 18.50 -27.22
CA GLU A 193 -5.09 18.80 -26.01
C GLU A 193 -5.93 18.50 -24.77
N VAL A 194 -5.41 17.68 -23.86
CA VAL A 194 -6.04 17.35 -22.59
C VAL A 194 -5.15 17.77 -21.45
N TYR A 195 -5.65 18.65 -20.59
CA TYR A 195 -4.92 19.16 -19.44
C TYR A 195 -5.38 18.48 -18.14
N VAL A 196 -4.42 18.11 -17.30
CA VAL A 196 -4.65 17.45 -16.00
C VAL A 196 -3.83 18.12 -14.90
N TRP A 197 -4.24 17.88 -13.66
CA TRP A 197 -3.53 18.30 -12.45
C TRP A 197 -2.91 17.10 -11.78
N ALA A 198 -1.60 16.98 -11.85
CA ALA A 198 -0.82 15.93 -11.19
C ALA A 198 0.66 16.34 -11.12
N ASP A 199 1.48 15.46 -10.55
CA ASP A 199 2.92 15.55 -10.69
C ASP A 199 3.31 14.99 -12.06
N GLU A 200 3.85 15.84 -12.95
CA GLU A 200 4.16 15.52 -14.34
C GLU A 200 5.18 14.37 -14.43
N PHE A 201 6.24 14.42 -13.62
CA PHE A 201 7.29 13.41 -13.62
C PHE A 201 6.78 12.04 -13.15
N LYS A 202 5.99 12.02 -12.07
CA LYS A 202 5.40 10.79 -11.56
C LYS A 202 4.35 10.23 -12.52
N THR A 203 3.59 11.09 -13.20
CA THR A 203 2.64 10.68 -14.26
C THR A 203 3.36 10.07 -15.46
N GLU A 204 4.48 10.66 -15.88
CA GLU A 204 5.34 10.08 -16.93
C GLU A 204 5.79 8.67 -16.53
N GLN A 205 6.18 8.49 -15.28
CA GLN A 205 6.64 7.20 -14.77
C GLN A 205 5.52 6.14 -14.75
N VAL A 206 4.29 6.51 -14.39
CA VAL A 206 3.12 5.62 -14.46
C VAL A 206 2.89 5.16 -15.90
N PHE A 207 2.80 6.13 -16.83
CA PHE A 207 2.52 5.80 -18.23
C PHE A 207 3.67 4.98 -18.85
N ARG A 208 4.91 5.30 -18.57
CA ARG A 208 6.11 4.56 -19.03
C ARG A 208 6.07 3.10 -18.52
N ASN A 209 5.70 2.87 -17.28
CA ASN A 209 5.58 1.51 -16.73
C ASN A 209 4.49 0.70 -17.46
N TYR A 210 3.34 1.31 -17.76
CA TYR A 210 2.29 0.63 -18.51
C TYR A 210 2.68 0.37 -19.97
N LEU A 211 3.32 1.35 -20.63
CA LEU A 211 3.76 1.21 -22.01
C LEU A 211 4.84 0.13 -22.15
N THR A 212 5.85 0.14 -21.29
CA THR A 212 6.91 -0.90 -21.32
C THR A 212 6.36 -2.27 -20.99
N ASN A 213 5.39 -2.36 -20.07
CA ASN A 213 4.69 -3.61 -19.80
C ASN A 213 3.91 -4.09 -21.04
N ALA A 214 3.20 -3.21 -21.72
CA ALA A 214 2.49 -3.53 -22.95
C ALA A 214 3.44 -4.00 -24.05
N ILE A 215 4.58 -3.34 -24.25
CA ILE A 215 5.62 -3.74 -25.23
C ILE A 215 6.17 -5.13 -24.94
N HIS A 216 6.43 -5.47 -23.68
CA HIS A 216 6.98 -6.76 -23.29
C HIS A 216 5.99 -7.92 -23.38
N HIS A 217 4.68 -7.64 -23.29
CA HIS A 217 3.62 -8.66 -23.26
C HIS A 217 2.74 -8.67 -24.51
N VAL A 218 3.01 -7.76 -25.45
CA VAL A 218 2.27 -7.76 -26.73
C VAL A 218 2.55 -9.04 -27.51
N ASP A 219 1.49 -9.71 -27.96
CA ASP A 219 1.52 -10.97 -28.72
C ASP A 219 0.35 -11.03 -29.69
N ASN A 220 0.27 -12.09 -30.50
CA ASN A 220 -0.78 -12.34 -31.48
C ASN A 220 -0.87 -11.24 -32.55
N GLU A 221 -1.81 -10.31 -32.40
CA GLU A 221 -2.03 -9.19 -33.33
C GLU A 221 -0.95 -8.12 -33.25
N LYS A 222 -0.07 -8.18 -32.24
CA LYS A 222 0.99 -7.19 -31.95
C LYS A 222 0.48 -5.75 -31.88
N ARG A 223 -0.71 -5.58 -31.29
CA ARG A 223 -1.40 -4.29 -31.22
C ARG A 223 -1.34 -3.70 -29.82
N ILE A 224 -0.97 -2.41 -29.73
CA ILE A 224 -1.03 -1.61 -28.50
C ILE A 224 -1.98 -0.44 -28.78
N GLU A 225 -3.04 -0.29 -27.97
CA GLU A 225 -3.94 0.86 -28.08
C GLU A 225 -3.84 1.74 -26.84
N ILE A 226 -3.69 3.06 -27.09
CA ILE A 226 -3.65 4.08 -26.05
C ILE A 226 -4.87 4.99 -26.24
N ARG A 227 -5.67 5.13 -25.18
CA ARG A 227 -6.86 5.99 -25.21
C ARG A 227 -6.84 6.93 -24.02
N ILE A 228 -7.23 8.19 -24.27
CA ILE A 228 -7.45 9.21 -23.25
C ILE A 228 -8.96 9.51 -23.25
N ILE A 229 -9.63 9.18 -22.15
CA ILE A 229 -11.09 9.19 -22.04
C ILE A 229 -11.50 10.17 -20.95
N PRO A 230 -12.03 11.36 -21.28
CA PRO A 230 -12.59 12.28 -20.29
C PRO A 230 -13.80 11.64 -19.57
N GLN A 231 -13.83 11.72 -18.24
CA GLN A 231 -14.89 11.16 -17.38
C GLN A 231 -15.35 12.22 -16.36
N GLY A 232 -16.02 13.26 -16.84
CA GLY A 232 -16.47 14.36 -16.00
C GLY A 232 -15.31 15.17 -15.43
N ASP A 233 -15.00 14.97 -14.14
CA ASP A 233 -13.93 15.70 -13.42
C ASP A 233 -12.56 15.02 -13.49
N THR A 234 -12.48 13.84 -14.07
CA THR A 234 -11.26 13.06 -14.24
C THR A 234 -11.03 12.70 -15.70
N VAL A 235 -9.80 12.33 -16.03
CA VAL A 235 -9.40 11.77 -17.31
C VAL A 235 -8.83 10.39 -17.06
N ARG A 236 -9.37 9.37 -17.73
CA ARG A 236 -8.81 8.03 -17.70
C ARG A 236 -7.89 7.81 -18.90
N VAL A 237 -6.69 7.34 -18.61
CA VAL A 237 -5.74 6.84 -19.61
C VAL A 237 -5.78 5.34 -19.60
N THR A 238 -5.92 4.73 -20.78
CA THR A 238 -5.85 3.27 -20.92
C THR A 238 -4.72 2.88 -21.86
N VAL A 239 -4.05 1.80 -21.55
CA VAL A 239 -3.03 1.15 -22.37
C VAL A 239 -3.42 -0.31 -22.51
N PHE A 240 -3.92 -0.66 -23.69
CA PHE A 240 -4.27 -2.03 -24.05
C PHE A 240 -3.13 -2.65 -24.85
N ASN A 241 -2.83 -3.92 -24.61
CA ASN A 241 -2.00 -4.73 -25.48
C ASN A 241 -2.72 -6.04 -25.84
N SER A 242 -2.61 -6.43 -27.11
CA SER A 242 -3.02 -7.77 -27.54
C SER A 242 -2.12 -8.83 -26.93
N GLY A 243 -2.69 -9.99 -26.61
CA GLY A 243 -1.95 -11.09 -26.01
C GLY A 243 -2.83 -11.98 -25.12
N LYS A 244 -2.19 -12.76 -24.27
CA LYS A 244 -2.91 -13.66 -23.36
C LYS A 244 -3.49 -12.87 -22.17
N PRO A 245 -4.75 -13.12 -21.79
CA PRO A 245 -5.32 -12.53 -20.57
C PRO A 245 -4.58 -13.03 -19.33
N ILE A 246 -4.55 -12.19 -18.30
CA ILE A 246 -3.97 -12.51 -17.00
C ILE A 246 -4.90 -13.46 -16.24
N PRO A 247 -4.42 -14.55 -15.61
CA PRO A 247 -5.25 -15.41 -14.78
C PRO A 247 -5.96 -14.60 -13.68
N GLU A 248 -7.24 -14.86 -13.43
CA GLU A 248 -8.04 -14.10 -12.46
C GLU A 248 -7.44 -14.14 -11.04
N GLU A 249 -6.84 -15.26 -10.67
CA GLU A 249 -6.17 -15.45 -9.36
C GLU A 249 -4.93 -14.57 -9.17
N ASP A 250 -4.36 -14.07 -10.26
CA ASP A 250 -3.15 -13.25 -10.29
C ASP A 250 -3.44 -11.76 -10.33
N ILE A 251 -4.64 -11.34 -10.76
CA ILE A 251 -5.02 -9.93 -10.92
C ILE A 251 -4.80 -9.13 -9.63
N ALA A 252 -5.19 -9.67 -8.49
CA ALA A 252 -5.03 -9.00 -7.19
C ALA A 252 -3.56 -8.86 -6.76
N LYS A 253 -2.70 -9.77 -7.22
CA LYS A 253 -1.27 -9.83 -6.86
C LYS A 253 -0.36 -9.03 -7.79
N LEU A 254 -0.87 -8.57 -8.95
CA LEU A 254 -0.07 -7.82 -9.94
C LEU A 254 0.62 -6.59 -9.35
N TRP A 255 0.02 -6.00 -8.33
CA TRP A 255 0.49 -4.79 -7.65
C TRP A 255 1.49 -5.08 -6.52
N ASP A 256 1.73 -6.37 -6.23
CA ASP A 256 2.70 -6.77 -5.21
C ASP A 256 4.13 -6.68 -5.76
N LYS A 257 5.05 -6.31 -4.89
CA LYS A 257 6.48 -6.15 -5.25
C LYS A 257 7.07 -7.49 -5.69
N PHE A 258 7.81 -7.50 -6.80
CA PHE A 258 8.45 -8.68 -7.38
C PHE A 258 7.49 -9.77 -7.86
N TYR A 259 6.19 -9.49 -7.90
CA TYR A 259 5.24 -10.45 -8.42
C TYR A 259 5.35 -10.55 -9.94
N LYS A 260 5.33 -11.77 -10.46
CA LYS A 260 5.41 -12.09 -11.90
C LYS A 260 4.46 -13.24 -12.20
N VAL A 261 3.53 -13.05 -13.14
CA VAL A 261 2.58 -14.08 -13.58
C VAL A 261 3.31 -15.24 -14.23
N ASP A 262 4.32 -14.95 -15.05
CA ASP A 262 5.09 -15.94 -15.81
C ASP A 262 6.59 -15.80 -15.52
N LYS A 263 7.12 -16.66 -14.63
CA LYS A 263 8.53 -16.63 -14.22
C LYS A 263 9.51 -17.02 -15.35
N ALA A 264 9.02 -17.70 -16.39
CA ALA A 264 9.84 -18.18 -17.50
C ALA A 264 10.03 -17.10 -18.59
N HIS A 265 8.96 -16.45 -19.03
CA HIS A 265 8.99 -15.39 -20.07
C HIS A 265 9.66 -14.10 -19.60
N THR A 266 9.51 -13.77 -18.32
CA THR A 266 10.04 -12.50 -17.76
C THR A 266 11.58 -12.47 -17.67
N ARG A 267 12.26 -13.60 -17.80
CA ARG A 267 13.74 -13.66 -17.86
C ARG A 267 14.29 -13.15 -19.18
N GLU A 268 13.56 -13.33 -20.26
CA GLU A 268 13.96 -12.91 -21.62
C GLU A 268 13.85 -11.37 -21.79
N TYR A 269 12.87 -10.74 -21.17
CA TYR A 269 12.58 -9.31 -21.35
C TYR A 269 12.95 -8.41 -20.15
N GLY A 270 13.56 -8.96 -19.10
CA GLY A 270 14.20 -8.19 -18.01
C GLY A 270 13.27 -7.49 -17.02
N GLY A 271 11.99 -7.83 -16.96
CA GLY A 271 11.05 -7.24 -16.00
C GLY A 271 11.33 -7.64 -14.56
N ASN A 272 11.61 -6.67 -13.68
CA ASN A 272 11.96 -6.89 -12.26
C ASN A 272 10.75 -7.07 -11.32
N GLY A 273 9.51 -7.04 -11.84
CA GLY A 273 8.29 -7.14 -11.04
C GLY A 273 8.06 -5.97 -10.07
N ILE A 274 8.73 -4.83 -10.30
CA ILE A 274 8.59 -3.62 -9.46
C ILE A 274 7.75 -2.53 -10.15
N GLY A 275 7.65 -2.55 -11.48
CA GLY A 275 7.00 -1.49 -12.25
C GLY A 275 5.54 -1.20 -11.82
N LEU A 276 4.72 -2.25 -11.68
CA LEU A 276 3.32 -2.09 -11.27
C LEU A 276 3.19 -1.69 -9.79
N SER A 277 4.11 -2.09 -8.92
CA SER A 277 4.11 -1.62 -7.52
C SER A 277 4.50 -0.14 -7.40
N ILE A 278 5.34 0.39 -8.31
CA ILE A 278 5.60 1.84 -8.43
C ILE A 278 4.34 2.57 -8.88
N VAL A 279 3.63 2.05 -9.90
CA VAL A 279 2.34 2.62 -10.33
C VAL A 279 1.37 2.71 -9.17
N LYS A 280 1.19 1.62 -8.42
CA LYS A 280 0.36 1.59 -7.21
C LYS A 280 0.75 2.70 -6.23
N ALA A 281 2.02 2.79 -5.86
CA ALA A 281 2.50 3.78 -4.90
C ALA A 281 2.26 5.23 -5.36
N ILE A 282 2.49 5.53 -6.65
CA ILE A 282 2.22 6.85 -7.24
C ILE A 282 0.73 7.14 -7.23
N MET A 283 -0.11 6.22 -7.70
CA MET A 283 -1.55 6.46 -7.81
C MET A 283 -2.22 6.58 -6.43
N GLU A 284 -1.75 5.82 -5.44
CA GLU A 284 -2.17 5.96 -4.04
C GLU A 284 -1.74 7.33 -3.46
N SER A 285 -0.54 7.84 -3.78
CA SER A 285 -0.11 9.18 -3.39
C SER A 285 -0.94 10.30 -4.03
N PHE A 286 -1.42 10.10 -5.27
CA PHE A 286 -2.34 11.02 -5.95
C PHE A 286 -3.78 10.91 -5.44
N HIS A 287 -4.11 9.90 -4.63
CA HIS A 287 -5.49 9.53 -4.26
C HIS A 287 -6.39 9.31 -5.48
N GLN A 288 -5.84 8.73 -6.55
CA GLN A 288 -6.52 8.48 -7.81
C GLN A 288 -6.67 6.98 -8.08
N GLN A 289 -7.61 6.62 -8.96
CA GLN A 289 -7.92 5.24 -9.26
C GLN A 289 -6.99 4.68 -10.36
N TYR A 290 -6.70 3.40 -10.27
CA TYR A 290 -5.93 2.64 -11.26
C TYR A 290 -6.41 1.20 -11.28
N GLY A 291 -6.09 0.46 -12.34
CA GLY A 291 -6.51 -0.93 -12.43
C GLY A 291 -6.10 -1.63 -13.70
N VAL A 292 -6.60 -2.85 -13.84
CA VAL A 292 -6.41 -3.71 -15.00
C VAL A 292 -7.74 -4.35 -15.39
N LYS A 293 -7.92 -4.60 -16.67
CA LYS A 293 -9.08 -5.29 -17.22
C LYS A 293 -8.63 -6.29 -18.27
N ASN A 294 -9.09 -7.53 -18.16
CA ASN A 294 -8.91 -8.56 -19.17
C ASN A 294 -9.95 -8.44 -20.28
N TYR A 295 -9.50 -8.75 -21.50
CA TYR A 295 -10.32 -8.99 -22.68
C TYR A 295 -9.94 -10.36 -23.26
N ASP A 296 -10.78 -10.92 -24.13
CA ASP A 296 -10.53 -12.23 -24.73
C ASP A 296 -9.22 -12.26 -25.55
N ASN A 297 -8.81 -11.11 -26.12
CA ASN A 297 -7.65 -10.97 -26.98
C ASN A 297 -6.52 -10.12 -26.38
N GLY A 298 -6.57 -9.75 -25.07
CA GLY A 298 -5.54 -8.92 -24.48
C GLY A 298 -5.85 -8.39 -23.09
N VAL A 299 -5.04 -7.45 -22.66
CA VAL A 299 -5.12 -6.84 -21.33
C VAL A 299 -5.06 -5.32 -21.45
N GLU A 300 -5.87 -4.61 -20.67
CA GLU A 300 -5.89 -3.15 -20.59
C GLU A 300 -5.53 -2.72 -19.18
N PHE A 301 -4.45 -1.95 -19.04
CA PHE A 301 -4.12 -1.22 -17.81
C PHE A 301 -4.64 0.21 -17.92
N TRP A 302 -5.11 0.77 -16.81
CA TRP A 302 -5.67 2.12 -16.79
C TRP A 302 -5.35 2.87 -15.49
N PHE A 303 -5.31 4.20 -15.58
CA PHE A 303 -5.23 5.11 -14.44
C PHE A 303 -6.05 6.37 -14.69
N GLU A 304 -6.39 7.09 -13.63
CA GLU A 304 -7.17 8.33 -13.68
C GLU A 304 -6.37 9.50 -13.12
N LEU A 305 -6.60 10.70 -13.68
CA LEU A 305 -6.04 11.95 -13.22
C LEU A 305 -7.12 13.00 -13.08
N ASP A 306 -6.95 13.98 -12.18
CA ASP A 306 -7.87 15.10 -12.01
C ASP A 306 -7.74 16.10 -13.19
N SER A 307 -8.86 16.47 -13.79
CA SER A 307 -8.93 17.47 -14.87
C SER A 307 -9.64 18.76 -14.44
N LYS A 308 -10.15 18.83 -13.19
CA LYS A 308 -10.87 20.01 -12.68
C LYS A 308 -9.99 21.24 -12.55
N THR A 309 -10.48 22.35 -13.08
CA THR A 309 -9.85 23.68 -12.96
C THR A 309 -10.22 24.42 -11.66
N SER A 310 -11.07 23.86 -10.80
CA SER A 310 -11.65 24.57 -9.65
C SER A 310 -11.55 23.81 -8.32
N LYS A 311 -10.44 24.01 -7.61
CA LYS A 311 -10.38 23.85 -6.15
C LYS A 311 -9.54 24.92 -5.42
N CYS A 312 -9.10 25.98 -6.10
CA CYS A 312 -8.24 26.99 -5.47
C CYS A 312 -8.92 28.35 -5.19
N ASP A 313 -10.19 28.61 -5.62
CA ASP A 313 -10.81 29.94 -5.49
C ASP A 313 -11.82 30.14 -4.35
N SER A 314 -11.95 29.18 -3.42
CA SER A 314 -12.93 29.32 -2.35
C SER A 314 -12.37 29.71 -0.96
N LYS A 315 -11.11 30.18 -0.86
CA LYS A 315 -10.53 30.64 0.43
C LYS A 315 -9.94 32.05 0.47
N VAL A 316 -10.13 32.88 -0.57
CA VAL A 316 -9.61 34.27 -0.59
C VAL A 316 -10.70 35.35 -0.74
N GLN A 317 -11.98 35.04 -0.56
CA GLN A 317 -13.04 36.07 -0.44
C GLN A 317 -13.77 35.95 0.88
N GLY A 318 -13.16 36.44 1.95
CA GLY A 318 -13.78 36.44 3.28
C GLY A 318 -13.04 37.23 4.35
N GLU A 319 -12.29 38.28 3.97
CA GLU A 319 -11.83 39.29 4.93
C GLU A 319 -11.59 40.60 4.19
N GLU A 320 -12.69 41.32 3.88
CA GLU A 320 -12.72 42.77 3.73
C GLU A 320 -14.21 43.20 3.78
N THR A 321 -14.71 43.44 5.00
CA THR A 321 -15.69 44.50 5.36
C THR A 321 -15.78 44.60 6.87
#